data_a226a2c0d3364c944e04d25d52078faa
#
_entry.id   a226a2c0d3364c944e04d25d52078faa
#
_cell.length_a   1.000
_cell.length_b   1.000
_cell.length_c   1.000
_cell.angle_alpha   90.00
_cell.angle_beta   90.00
_cell.angle_gamma   90.00
#
_symmetry.space_group_name_H-M   'P 1'
#
loop_
_entity.id
_entity.type
_entity.pdbx_description
1 polymer ?
#
loop_
_entity_poly.entity_id
_entity_poly.type
_entity_poly.pdbx_seq_one_letter_code
_entity_poly.pdbx_strand_id
1 'polypeptide(L)'
;MPAGPAAPAPAQQPEASGGASDARRSSTRTILRAAAVPVASVVLGLLLGAVLIAVQGHSVSSAYSALVLGGAGDADALLRTLQKATPLVFGGLAVAFAFKAGLFNIGGQGQLLVGAAFAAGVGFGLEGVPLVVHLPLALLVGAAAGAAWGAIAGVLKATSGAHEVIVTIMLNFVAGNLTDWLAANPWQDRSGSNIIARTPLVQPSAEIPTWGWLPAGFVLAVIAAFACWFILERTTYGFEVRSVGANRHAARYAGISVGCIMASTMAVAGLLAGLGGAIESLGVDGRFEAGVNVGLGFEGITIALLARTNPIAVIPAGLLVGLMEAGAAKMQFESGVAPEIIDVIQALILLFVAAPLIVRWLLRLRDRPDAPDRRLTLGAGWGR
;
A
#
# COMPACT_ATOMS: atom_id res chain seq x y z
N MET A 1 20.10 48.78 -65.17
CA MET A 1 20.17 47.44 -64.62
C MET A 1 20.10 47.53 -63.07
N PRO A 2 19.06 47.09 -62.43
CA PRO A 2 19.00 47.07 -60.97
C PRO A 2 19.70 45.79 -60.39
N ALA A 3 20.46 45.97 -59.31
CA ALA A 3 21.18 44.93 -58.61
C ALA A 3 20.20 43.91 -57.94
N GLY A 4 20.49 42.63 -58.11
CA GLY A 4 19.70 41.53 -57.50
C GLY A 4 19.89 41.42 -55.98
N PRO A 5 18.96 40.81 -55.28
CA PRO A 5 18.98 40.70 -53.82
C PRO A 5 20.11 39.80 -53.33
N ALA A 6 20.79 40.21 -52.23
CA ALA A 6 21.86 39.47 -51.57
C ALA A 6 21.33 38.19 -50.93
N ALA A 7 22.14 37.13 -51.02
CA ALA A 7 21.85 35.80 -50.42
C ALA A 7 21.79 35.90 -48.89
N PRO A 8 20.89 35.12 -48.21
CA PRO A 8 20.81 35.12 -46.76
C PRO A 8 22.03 34.41 -46.14
N ALA A 9 22.52 34.96 -45.04
CA ALA A 9 23.64 34.39 -44.24
C ALA A 9 23.29 33.01 -43.66
N PRO A 10 24.25 32.08 -43.51
CA PRO A 10 24.01 30.77 -42.97
C PRO A 10 23.56 30.84 -41.51
N ALA A 11 22.46 30.13 -41.22
CA ALA A 11 21.93 29.99 -39.86
C ALA A 11 22.96 29.32 -38.93
N GLN A 12 23.33 30.00 -37.87
CA GLN A 12 24.16 29.44 -36.80
C GLN A 12 23.40 28.30 -36.13
N GLN A 13 23.96 27.09 -36.18
CA GLN A 13 23.46 25.92 -35.43
C GLN A 13 23.70 26.17 -33.92
N PRO A 14 22.70 25.93 -33.04
CA PRO A 14 22.90 26.06 -31.61
C PRO A 14 23.81 24.94 -31.12
N GLU A 15 24.86 25.29 -30.40
CA GLU A 15 25.83 24.35 -29.75
C GLU A 15 25.12 23.41 -28.79
N ALA A 16 25.14 22.12 -29.10
CA ALA A 16 24.48 21.04 -28.36
C ALA A 16 25.38 20.48 -27.24
N SER A 17 25.89 21.29 -26.33
CA SER A 17 26.76 20.79 -25.24
C SER A 17 26.24 21.04 -23.79
N GLY A 18 25.08 21.69 -23.59
CA GLY A 18 24.50 21.97 -22.25
C GLY A 18 23.37 21.07 -21.81
N GLY A 19 22.78 20.25 -22.68
CA GLY A 19 21.47 19.62 -22.42
C GLY A 19 21.41 18.47 -21.42
N ALA A 20 22.45 17.69 -21.26
CA ALA A 20 22.42 16.48 -20.43
C ALA A 20 22.59 16.76 -18.92
N SER A 21 23.37 17.75 -18.54
CA SER A 21 23.56 18.16 -17.16
C SER A 21 22.35 18.92 -16.59
N ASP A 22 21.71 19.74 -17.42
CA ASP A 22 20.51 20.49 -17.04
C ASP A 22 19.27 19.59 -16.94
N ALA A 23 19.14 18.59 -17.80
CA ALA A 23 18.07 17.60 -17.72
C ALA A 23 18.18 16.74 -16.44
N ARG A 24 19.38 16.34 -16.03
CA ARG A 24 19.60 15.61 -14.77
C ARG A 24 19.31 16.51 -13.55
N ARG A 25 19.76 17.76 -13.54
CA ARG A 25 19.49 18.71 -12.44
C ARG A 25 18.01 19.06 -12.32
N SER A 26 17.27 19.17 -13.42
CA SER A 26 15.83 19.39 -13.42
C SER A 26 15.06 18.17 -12.88
N SER A 27 15.47 16.96 -13.25
CA SER A 27 14.87 15.70 -12.76
C SER A 27 15.07 15.53 -11.25
N THR A 28 16.28 15.74 -10.73
CA THR A 28 16.58 15.63 -9.29
C THR A 28 15.79 16.65 -8.45
N ARG A 29 15.70 17.89 -8.91
CA ARG A 29 14.91 18.93 -8.25
C ARG A 29 13.40 18.62 -8.25
N THR A 30 12.90 17.98 -9.28
CA THR A 30 11.49 17.57 -9.38
C THR A 30 11.20 16.43 -8.39
N ILE A 31 12.09 15.43 -8.27
CA ILE A 31 11.96 14.33 -7.31
C ILE A 31 12.03 14.86 -5.87
N LEU A 32 13.01 15.70 -5.55
CA LEU A 32 13.15 16.31 -4.21
C LEU A 32 11.90 17.11 -3.81
N ARG A 33 11.32 17.88 -4.74
CA ARG A 33 10.09 18.63 -4.50
C ARG A 33 8.87 17.73 -4.33
N ALA A 34 8.82 16.63 -5.09
CA ALA A 34 7.73 15.66 -4.95
C ALA A 34 7.78 14.94 -3.59
N ALA A 35 8.97 14.67 -3.05
CA ALA A 35 9.16 14.04 -1.75
C ALA A 35 9.01 15.01 -0.57
N ALA A 36 9.13 16.32 -0.79
CA ALA A 36 9.18 17.31 0.30
C ALA A 36 7.93 17.28 1.21
N VAL A 37 6.73 17.20 0.63
CA VAL A 37 5.48 17.17 1.42
C VAL A 37 5.34 15.87 2.20
N PRO A 38 5.50 14.66 1.63
CA PRO A 38 5.50 13.40 2.39
C PRO A 38 6.53 13.39 3.52
N VAL A 39 7.78 13.76 3.25
CA VAL A 39 8.84 13.81 4.27
C VAL A 39 8.50 14.79 5.37
N ALA A 40 8.03 15.98 5.04
CA ALA A 40 7.61 16.97 6.02
C ALA A 40 6.43 16.48 6.87
N SER A 41 5.48 15.74 6.27
CA SER A 41 4.36 15.14 7.00
C SER A 41 4.82 14.10 8.02
N VAL A 42 5.79 13.25 7.64
CA VAL A 42 6.40 12.28 8.56
C VAL A 42 7.11 13.00 9.72
N VAL A 43 7.94 14.01 9.41
CA VAL A 43 8.65 14.80 10.43
C VAL A 43 7.67 15.48 11.38
N LEU A 44 6.60 16.09 10.87
CA LEU A 44 5.58 16.74 11.71
C LEU A 44 4.82 15.73 12.58
N GLY A 45 4.49 14.56 12.03
CA GLY A 45 3.87 13.47 12.80
C GLY A 45 4.77 13.00 13.95
N LEU A 46 6.04 12.76 13.67
CA LEU A 46 7.03 12.40 14.68
C LEU A 46 7.25 13.51 15.73
N LEU A 47 7.28 14.78 15.32
CA LEU A 47 7.40 15.89 16.27
C LEU A 47 6.20 15.99 17.20
N LEU A 48 4.99 15.84 16.69
CA LEU A 48 3.79 15.82 17.55
C LEU A 48 3.75 14.57 18.43
N GLY A 49 4.18 13.41 17.91
CA GLY A 49 4.38 12.20 18.70
C GLY A 49 5.37 12.43 19.86
N ALA A 50 6.48 13.13 19.60
CA ALA A 50 7.43 13.52 20.63
C ALA A 50 6.80 14.38 21.72
N VAL A 51 5.94 15.34 21.35
CA VAL A 51 5.19 16.17 22.30
C VAL A 51 4.26 15.30 23.13
N LEU A 52 3.54 14.35 22.53
CA LEU A 52 2.63 13.46 23.26
C LEU A 52 3.38 12.57 24.24
N ILE A 53 4.54 12.02 23.87
CA ILE A 53 5.40 11.22 24.74
C ILE A 53 5.90 12.07 25.92
N ALA A 54 6.34 13.29 25.66
CA ALA A 54 6.82 14.22 26.70
C ALA A 54 5.70 14.62 27.69
N VAL A 55 4.49 14.88 27.19
CA VAL A 55 3.32 15.22 28.03
C VAL A 55 2.92 14.06 28.94
N GLN A 56 3.13 12.82 28.50
CA GLN A 56 2.92 11.62 29.33
C GLN A 56 4.02 11.40 30.38
N GLY A 57 5.05 12.26 30.41
CA GLY A 57 6.15 12.15 31.37
C GLY A 57 7.27 11.18 30.97
N HIS A 58 7.25 10.66 29.73
CA HIS A 58 8.26 9.73 29.24
C HIS A 58 9.40 10.46 28.50
N SER A 59 10.59 9.84 28.48
CA SER A 59 11.74 10.38 27.76
C SER A 59 11.60 10.14 26.26
N VAL A 60 11.49 11.21 25.48
CA VAL A 60 11.38 11.16 24.02
C VAL A 60 12.61 10.50 23.38
N SER A 61 13.81 10.81 23.87
CA SER A 61 15.04 10.22 23.32
C SER A 61 15.13 8.72 23.58
N SER A 62 14.73 8.26 24.78
CA SER A 62 14.66 6.83 25.09
C SER A 62 13.62 6.11 24.23
N ALA A 63 12.41 6.69 24.09
CA ALA A 63 11.34 6.11 23.30
C ALA A 63 11.73 5.96 21.82
N TYR A 64 12.23 7.00 21.19
CA TYR A 64 12.61 6.94 19.78
C TYR A 64 13.88 6.12 19.51
N SER A 65 14.85 6.13 20.43
CA SER A 65 16.01 5.24 20.29
C SER A 65 15.59 3.77 20.40
N ALA A 66 14.71 3.44 21.36
CA ALA A 66 14.17 2.08 21.51
C ALA A 66 13.33 1.67 20.29
N LEU A 67 12.52 2.59 19.73
CA LEU A 67 11.76 2.36 18.51
C LEU A 67 12.66 2.00 17.32
N VAL A 68 13.69 2.79 17.08
CA VAL A 68 14.63 2.55 15.97
C VAL A 68 15.45 1.29 16.19
N LEU A 69 15.96 1.06 17.41
CA LEU A 69 16.69 -0.15 17.75
C LEU A 69 15.79 -1.41 17.70
N GLY A 70 14.52 -1.29 18.05
CA GLY A 70 13.56 -2.38 17.96
C GLY A 70 13.19 -2.75 16.52
N GLY A 71 13.22 -1.77 15.59
CA GLY A 71 12.94 -1.99 14.18
C GLY A 71 14.17 -2.27 13.30
N ALA A 72 15.36 -1.80 13.68
CA ALA A 72 16.55 -1.88 12.82
C ALA A 72 17.87 -2.07 13.59
N GLY A 73 17.83 -2.40 14.89
CA GLY A 73 19.05 -2.50 15.72
C GLY A 73 19.90 -3.74 15.46
N ASP A 74 19.30 -4.82 15.00
CA ASP A 74 19.95 -6.10 14.70
C ASP A 74 19.24 -6.83 13.54
N ALA A 75 19.77 -7.98 13.15
CA ALA A 75 19.21 -8.77 12.04
C ALA A 75 17.79 -9.27 12.32
N ASP A 76 17.47 -9.63 13.57
CA ASP A 76 16.14 -10.09 13.96
C ASP A 76 15.13 -8.93 13.99
N ALA A 77 15.55 -7.74 14.42
CA ALA A 77 14.74 -6.53 14.35
C ALA A 77 14.42 -6.18 12.89
N LEU A 78 15.41 -6.26 12.01
CA LEU A 78 15.22 -6.01 10.58
C LEU A 78 14.29 -7.05 9.95
N LEU A 79 14.44 -8.33 10.30
CA LEU A 79 13.53 -9.39 9.85
C LEU A 79 12.08 -9.07 10.25
N ARG A 80 11.83 -8.72 11.53
CA ARG A 80 10.49 -8.32 12.00
C ARG A 80 9.95 -7.11 11.24
N THR A 81 10.79 -6.11 11.00
CA THR A 81 10.40 -4.93 10.21
C THR A 81 9.98 -5.31 8.80
N LEU A 82 10.73 -6.16 8.11
CA LEU A 82 10.40 -6.61 6.76
C LEU A 82 9.15 -7.49 6.74
N GLN A 83 8.97 -8.34 7.75
CA GLN A 83 7.75 -9.14 7.91
C GLN A 83 6.52 -8.25 8.08
N LYS A 84 6.57 -7.27 9.00
CA LYS A 84 5.48 -6.30 9.21
C LYS A 84 5.25 -5.40 7.99
N ALA A 85 6.31 -4.94 7.33
CA ALA A 85 6.18 -4.10 6.14
C ALA A 85 5.55 -4.83 4.95
N THR A 86 5.67 -6.14 4.85
CA THR A 86 5.23 -6.91 3.67
C THR A 86 3.73 -6.79 3.40
N PRO A 87 2.82 -7.16 4.32
CA PRO A 87 1.37 -7.01 4.10
C PRO A 87 0.97 -5.55 3.92
N LEU A 88 1.66 -4.63 4.60
CA LEU A 88 1.44 -3.18 4.49
C LEU A 88 1.78 -2.66 3.08
N VAL A 89 2.87 -3.12 2.47
CA VAL A 89 3.21 -2.79 1.08
C VAL A 89 2.14 -3.31 0.14
N PHE A 90 1.68 -4.55 0.30
CA PHE A 90 0.61 -5.10 -0.53
C PHE A 90 -0.72 -4.34 -0.36
N GLY A 91 -1.11 -4.01 0.87
CA GLY A 91 -2.26 -3.16 1.17
C GLY A 91 -2.14 -1.78 0.51
N GLY A 92 -0.95 -1.16 0.63
CA GLY A 92 -0.65 0.11 -0.03
C GLY A 92 -0.72 0.05 -1.55
N LEU A 93 -0.21 -1.02 -2.16
CA LEU A 93 -0.31 -1.26 -3.61
C LEU A 93 -1.76 -1.45 -4.05
N ALA A 94 -2.56 -2.22 -3.30
CA ALA A 94 -3.97 -2.43 -3.57
C ALA A 94 -4.75 -1.12 -3.63
N VAL A 95 -4.57 -0.26 -2.63
CA VAL A 95 -5.21 1.06 -2.58
C VAL A 95 -4.65 1.99 -3.67
N ALA A 96 -3.32 2.05 -3.85
CA ALA A 96 -2.70 2.90 -4.86
C ALA A 96 -3.15 2.53 -6.28
N PHE A 97 -3.33 1.24 -6.57
CA PHE A 97 -3.80 0.76 -7.86
C PHE A 97 -5.25 1.19 -8.12
N ALA A 98 -6.14 1.02 -7.15
CA ALA A 98 -7.55 1.43 -7.24
C ALA A 98 -7.68 2.95 -7.44
N PHE A 99 -6.87 3.76 -6.76
CA PHE A 99 -6.85 5.21 -6.91
C PHE A 99 -6.48 5.69 -8.31
N LYS A 100 -5.68 4.93 -9.07
CA LYS A 100 -5.37 5.27 -10.46
C LYS A 100 -6.58 5.23 -11.37
N ALA A 101 -7.60 4.41 -11.05
CA ALA A 101 -8.88 4.38 -11.75
C ALA A 101 -9.92 5.36 -11.16
N GLY A 102 -9.53 6.18 -10.18
CA GLY A 102 -10.44 7.06 -9.46
C GLY A 102 -11.45 6.30 -8.59
N LEU A 103 -11.07 5.11 -8.10
CA LEU A 103 -11.87 4.27 -7.20
C LEU A 103 -11.26 4.29 -5.80
N PHE A 104 -12.10 4.46 -4.79
CA PHE A 104 -11.68 4.47 -3.40
C PHE A 104 -11.92 3.08 -2.78
N ASN A 105 -10.87 2.24 -2.74
CA ASN A 105 -10.94 0.90 -2.16
C ASN A 105 -10.67 0.92 -0.65
N ILE A 106 -11.73 1.03 0.16
CA ILE A 106 -11.63 0.85 1.63
C ILE A 106 -11.75 -0.64 1.99
N GLY A 107 -12.08 -1.48 1.02
CA GLY A 107 -12.26 -2.93 1.18
C GLY A 107 -10.98 -3.74 1.33
N GLY A 108 -9.81 -3.08 1.35
CA GLY A 108 -8.53 -3.76 1.50
C GLY A 108 -8.45 -4.68 2.71
N GLN A 109 -9.10 -4.32 3.82
CA GLN A 109 -9.17 -5.14 5.03
C GLN A 109 -9.89 -6.48 4.78
N GLY A 110 -11.09 -6.45 4.21
CA GLY A 110 -11.85 -7.68 3.93
C GLY A 110 -11.17 -8.54 2.84
N GLN A 111 -10.57 -7.91 1.84
CA GLN A 111 -9.82 -8.59 0.78
C GLN A 111 -8.60 -9.31 1.35
N LEU A 112 -7.89 -8.68 2.31
CA LEU A 112 -6.75 -9.24 3.02
C LEU A 112 -7.18 -10.44 3.89
N LEU A 113 -8.24 -10.28 4.71
CA LEU A 113 -8.74 -11.34 5.59
C LEU A 113 -9.19 -12.58 4.80
N VAL A 114 -9.95 -12.38 3.71
CA VAL A 114 -10.37 -13.50 2.86
C VAL A 114 -9.16 -14.16 2.22
N GLY A 115 -8.18 -13.39 1.73
CA GLY A 115 -6.94 -13.93 1.17
C GLY A 115 -6.15 -14.74 2.21
N ALA A 116 -6.00 -14.21 3.42
CA ALA A 116 -5.32 -14.86 4.55
C ALA A 116 -5.97 -16.19 4.94
N ALA A 117 -7.30 -16.19 5.13
CA ALA A 117 -8.04 -17.37 5.53
C ALA A 117 -7.97 -18.50 4.48
N PHE A 118 -8.17 -18.15 3.19
CA PHE A 118 -8.13 -19.15 2.11
C PHE A 118 -6.73 -19.67 1.82
N ALA A 119 -5.69 -18.82 1.95
CA ALA A 119 -4.30 -19.27 1.85
C ALA A 119 -3.94 -20.23 2.99
N ALA A 120 -4.31 -19.88 4.24
CA ALA A 120 -4.14 -20.78 5.38
C ALA A 120 -4.91 -22.08 5.19
N GLY A 121 -6.15 -22.02 4.65
CA GLY A 121 -6.98 -23.18 4.34
C GLY A 121 -6.29 -24.20 3.42
N VAL A 122 -5.60 -23.70 2.37
CA VAL A 122 -4.74 -24.53 1.53
C VAL A 122 -3.51 -25.00 2.31
N GLY A 123 -2.88 -24.11 3.07
CA GLY A 123 -1.63 -24.35 3.79
C GLY A 123 -1.72 -25.45 4.86
N PHE A 124 -2.84 -25.59 5.55
CA PHE A 124 -3.03 -26.70 6.50
C PHE A 124 -3.76 -27.90 5.89
N GLY A 125 -4.56 -27.68 4.82
CA GLY A 125 -5.44 -28.72 4.27
C GLY A 125 -4.77 -29.72 3.33
N LEU A 126 -3.57 -29.43 2.82
CA LEU A 126 -2.86 -30.31 1.90
C LEU A 126 -1.62 -30.91 2.56
N GLU A 127 -1.63 -32.22 2.78
CA GLU A 127 -0.49 -32.95 3.35
C GLU A 127 0.36 -33.61 2.26
N GLY A 128 1.67 -33.71 2.50
CA GLY A 128 2.59 -34.42 1.59
C GLY A 128 2.91 -33.71 0.28
N VAL A 129 2.45 -32.48 0.09
CA VAL A 129 2.74 -31.70 -1.12
C VAL A 129 4.10 -31.00 -0.97
N PRO A 130 4.99 -31.08 -1.98
CA PRO A 130 6.29 -30.42 -1.91
C PRO A 130 6.14 -28.89 -1.95
N LEU A 131 7.06 -28.17 -1.26
CA LEU A 131 7.07 -26.71 -1.11
C LEU A 131 6.92 -25.96 -2.44
N VAL A 132 7.58 -26.44 -3.51
CA VAL A 132 7.56 -25.82 -4.85
C VAL A 132 6.15 -25.74 -5.46
N VAL A 133 5.24 -26.62 -5.03
CA VAL A 133 3.84 -26.65 -5.49
C VAL A 133 2.92 -26.05 -4.42
N HIS A 134 3.11 -26.44 -3.15
CA HIS A 134 2.21 -26.09 -2.07
C HIS A 134 2.18 -24.58 -1.79
N LEU A 135 3.34 -23.96 -1.61
CA LEU A 135 3.43 -22.53 -1.34
C LEU A 135 2.88 -21.65 -2.50
N PRO A 136 3.26 -21.87 -3.78
CA PRO A 136 2.65 -21.12 -4.89
C PRO A 136 1.13 -21.33 -4.99
N LEU A 137 0.62 -22.54 -4.74
CA LEU A 137 -0.80 -22.82 -4.79
C LEU A 137 -1.54 -22.07 -3.66
N ALA A 138 -1.02 -22.08 -2.43
CA ALA A 138 -1.61 -21.36 -1.31
C ALA A 138 -1.64 -19.84 -1.57
N LEU A 139 -0.55 -19.27 -2.08
CA LEU A 139 -0.47 -17.86 -2.47
C LEU A 139 -1.46 -17.51 -3.58
N LEU A 140 -1.57 -18.35 -4.62
CA LEU A 140 -2.50 -18.13 -5.73
C LEU A 140 -3.96 -18.20 -5.29
N VAL A 141 -4.30 -19.15 -4.40
CA VAL A 141 -5.66 -19.26 -3.87
C VAL A 141 -6.00 -18.07 -3.00
N GLY A 142 -5.08 -17.62 -2.14
CA GLY A 142 -5.27 -16.40 -1.35
C GLY A 142 -5.43 -15.15 -2.21
N ALA A 143 -4.59 -15.00 -3.24
CA ALA A 143 -4.69 -13.91 -4.22
C ALA A 143 -6.02 -13.95 -4.99
N ALA A 144 -6.45 -15.12 -5.46
CA ALA A 144 -7.70 -15.30 -6.20
C ALA A 144 -8.93 -15.02 -5.31
N ALA A 145 -8.90 -15.47 -4.04
CA ALA A 145 -9.96 -15.20 -3.07
C ALA A 145 -10.10 -13.69 -2.80
N GLY A 146 -8.98 -13.00 -2.58
CA GLY A 146 -8.97 -11.53 -2.46
C GLY A 146 -9.44 -10.82 -3.72
N ALA A 147 -9.01 -11.29 -4.90
CA ALA A 147 -9.45 -10.77 -6.20
C ALA A 147 -10.97 -10.92 -6.40
N ALA A 148 -11.53 -12.09 -6.12
CA ALA A 148 -12.95 -12.35 -6.20
C ALA A 148 -13.74 -11.45 -5.24
N TRP A 149 -13.24 -11.26 -4.01
CA TRP A 149 -13.85 -10.38 -3.03
C TRP A 149 -13.84 -8.91 -3.49
N GLY A 150 -12.71 -8.42 -3.99
CA GLY A 150 -12.61 -7.08 -4.56
C GLY A 150 -13.47 -6.87 -5.81
N ALA A 151 -13.59 -7.90 -6.66
CA ALA A 151 -14.41 -7.88 -7.86
C ALA A 151 -15.90 -7.63 -7.55
N ILE A 152 -16.42 -8.12 -6.41
CA ILE A 152 -17.82 -7.89 -6.01
C ILE A 152 -18.11 -6.38 -5.99
N ALA A 153 -17.29 -5.58 -5.30
CA ALA A 153 -17.47 -4.14 -5.24
C ALA A 153 -17.31 -3.47 -6.60
N GLY A 154 -16.34 -3.94 -7.39
CA GLY A 154 -16.08 -3.43 -8.75
C GLY A 154 -17.25 -3.68 -9.70
N VAL A 155 -17.82 -4.88 -9.70
CA VAL A 155 -18.98 -5.25 -10.51
C VAL A 155 -20.22 -4.48 -10.08
N LEU A 156 -20.50 -4.39 -8.79
CA LEU A 156 -21.62 -3.58 -8.26
C LEU A 156 -21.51 -2.12 -8.69
N LYS A 157 -20.30 -1.54 -8.64
CA LYS A 157 -20.05 -0.19 -9.14
C LYS A 157 -20.32 -0.06 -10.64
N ALA A 158 -19.87 -1.05 -11.41
CA ALA A 158 -19.97 -1.03 -12.87
C ALA A 158 -21.43 -1.23 -13.36
N THR A 159 -22.22 -2.05 -12.70
CA THR A 159 -23.57 -2.45 -13.13
C THR A 159 -24.68 -1.61 -12.52
N SER A 160 -24.64 -1.40 -11.20
CA SER A 160 -25.69 -0.68 -10.45
C SER A 160 -25.32 0.76 -10.11
N GLY A 161 -24.07 1.19 -10.36
CA GLY A 161 -23.61 2.51 -9.95
C GLY A 161 -23.43 2.67 -8.43
N ALA A 162 -23.47 1.57 -7.66
CA ALA A 162 -23.35 1.58 -6.21
C ALA A 162 -22.09 2.34 -5.76
N HIS A 163 -22.19 3.01 -4.61
CA HIS A 163 -21.07 3.80 -4.09
C HIS A 163 -19.98 2.84 -3.56
N GLU A 164 -18.81 2.82 -4.22
CA GLU A 164 -17.74 1.87 -3.93
C GLU A 164 -17.26 1.90 -2.47
N VAL A 165 -17.21 3.09 -1.85
CA VAL A 165 -16.81 3.24 -0.44
C VAL A 165 -17.78 2.48 0.48
N ILE A 166 -19.09 2.67 0.30
CA ILE A 166 -20.10 2.03 1.14
C ILE A 166 -20.05 0.51 0.95
N VAL A 167 -20.01 0.06 -0.31
CA VAL A 167 -19.96 -1.38 -0.63
C VAL A 167 -18.71 -2.02 -0.03
N THR A 168 -17.54 -1.41 -0.19
CA THR A 168 -16.28 -1.96 0.30
C THR A 168 -16.20 -1.99 1.83
N ILE A 169 -16.72 -0.97 2.53
CA ILE A 169 -16.83 -0.99 4.00
C ILE A 169 -17.76 -2.11 4.46
N MET A 170 -18.94 -2.26 3.84
CA MET A 170 -19.87 -3.34 4.21
C MET A 170 -19.25 -4.73 3.95
N LEU A 171 -18.54 -4.89 2.84
CA LEU A 171 -17.84 -6.14 2.53
C LEU A 171 -16.72 -6.46 3.54
N ASN A 172 -16.10 -5.46 4.20
CA ASN A 172 -15.14 -5.74 5.28
C ASN A 172 -15.83 -6.45 6.47
N PHE A 173 -17.01 -5.98 6.88
CA PHE A 173 -17.77 -6.64 7.95
C PHE A 173 -18.22 -8.05 7.55
N VAL A 174 -18.65 -8.23 6.31
CA VAL A 174 -19.02 -9.57 5.81
C VAL A 174 -17.80 -10.48 5.76
N ALA A 175 -16.65 -9.99 5.29
CA ALA A 175 -15.39 -10.74 5.26
C ALA A 175 -14.94 -11.15 6.66
N GLY A 176 -14.92 -10.22 7.63
CA GLY A 176 -14.54 -10.53 9.01
C GLY A 176 -15.44 -11.64 9.60
N ASN A 177 -16.76 -11.47 9.56
CA ASN A 177 -17.67 -12.48 10.06
C ASN A 177 -17.55 -13.83 9.34
N LEU A 178 -17.33 -13.83 8.01
CA LEU A 178 -17.15 -15.06 7.23
C LEU A 178 -15.87 -15.80 7.65
N THR A 179 -14.74 -15.07 7.72
CA THR A 179 -13.44 -15.67 8.06
C THR A 179 -13.37 -16.12 9.52
N ASP A 180 -13.98 -15.38 10.45
CA ASP A 180 -14.12 -15.75 11.85
C ASP A 180 -15.00 -17.02 11.99
N TRP A 181 -16.10 -17.10 11.25
CA TRP A 181 -16.94 -18.28 11.22
C TRP A 181 -16.19 -19.50 10.66
N LEU A 182 -15.41 -19.36 9.60
CA LEU A 182 -14.58 -20.43 9.06
C LEU A 182 -13.56 -20.92 10.09
N ALA A 183 -12.87 -20.02 10.77
CA ALA A 183 -11.86 -20.33 11.77
C ALA A 183 -12.46 -20.95 13.05
N ALA A 184 -13.70 -20.61 13.40
CA ALA A 184 -14.38 -21.12 14.59
C ALA A 184 -15.13 -22.45 14.36
N ASN A 185 -15.44 -22.81 13.11
CA ASN A 185 -16.29 -23.97 12.81
C ASN A 185 -15.56 -25.01 11.93
N PRO A 186 -15.61 -24.93 10.56
CA PRO A 186 -15.09 -26.01 9.72
C PRO A 186 -13.56 -26.12 9.77
N TRP A 187 -12.85 -25.01 9.98
CA TRP A 187 -11.39 -24.94 9.96
C TRP A 187 -10.75 -24.78 11.34
N GLN A 188 -11.56 -24.93 12.40
CA GLN A 188 -11.07 -24.76 13.76
C GLN A 188 -9.98 -25.78 14.12
N ASP A 189 -8.89 -25.28 14.68
CA ASP A 189 -7.89 -26.12 15.34
C ASP A 189 -8.50 -26.78 16.59
N ARG A 190 -8.79 -28.06 16.50
CA ARG A 190 -9.38 -28.86 17.60
C ARG A 190 -8.32 -29.60 18.42
N SER A 191 -7.06 -29.26 18.30
CA SER A 191 -5.98 -29.84 19.07
C SER A 191 -6.05 -29.41 20.55
N GLY A 192 -6.04 -30.39 21.46
CA GLY A 192 -6.11 -30.10 22.89
C GLY A 192 -7.43 -29.46 23.35
N SER A 193 -7.34 -28.56 24.32
CA SER A 193 -8.47 -27.79 24.87
C SER A 193 -8.61 -26.40 24.27
N ASN A 194 -8.22 -26.23 22.98
CA ASN A 194 -8.25 -24.94 22.31
C ASN A 194 -9.68 -24.45 22.08
N ILE A 195 -10.01 -23.27 22.63
CA ILE A 195 -11.29 -22.58 22.49
C ILE A 195 -11.19 -21.34 21.57
N ILE A 196 -9.97 -21.00 21.12
CA ILE A 196 -9.74 -19.81 20.28
C ILE A 196 -10.16 -20.14 18.84
N ALA A 197 -10.84 -19.21 18.19
CA ALA A 197 -11.22 -19.33 16.77
C ALA A 197 -9.98 -19.12 15.89
N ARG A 198 -9.29 -20.22 15.58
CA ARG A 198 -8.10 -20.24 14.74
C ARG A 198 -8.00 -21.52 13.94
N THR A 199 -7.31 -21.48 12.81
CA THR A 199 -7.01 -22.66 12.00
C THR A 199 -5.84 -23.46 12.59
N PRO A 200 -5.68 -24.73 12.20
CA PRO A 200 -4.43 -25.47 12.45
C PRO A 200 -3.22 -24.71 11.88
N LEU A 201 -2.03 -25.05 12.36
CA LEU A 201 -0.79 -24.55 11.76
C LEU A 201 -0.67 -25.00 10.32
N VAL A 202 -0.19 -24.11 9.47
CA VAL A 202 0.12 -24.45 8.07
C VAL A 202 1.25 -25.48 8.04
N GLN A 203 1.24 -26.32 7.01
CA GLN A 203 2.31 -27.30 6.82
C GLN A 203 3.64 -26.59 6.52
N PRO A 204 4.80 -27.13 6.98
CA PRO A 204 6.11 -26.54 6.67
C PRO A 204 6.37 -26.35 5.17
N SER A 205 5.71 -27.14 4.32
CA SER A 205 5.76 -27.01 2.86
C SER A 205 4.95 -25.83 2.31
N ALA A 206 4.12 -25.18 3.13
CA ALA A 206 3.38 -23.96 2.76
C ALA A 206 3.95 -22.71 3.43
N GLU A 207 4.93 -22.84 4.33
CA GLU A 207 5.55 -21.70 4.98
C GLU A 207 6.42 -20.89 4.01
N ILE A 208 6.39 -19.57 4.16
CA ILE A 208 7.22 -18.67 3.36
C ILE A 208 8.66 -18.72 3.91
N PRO A 209 9.64 -19.09 3.08
CA PRO A 209 11.03 -19.18 3.55
C PRO A 209 11.61 -17.83 3.89
N THR A 210 12.52 -17.84 4.85
CA THR A 210 13.34 -16.67 5.21
C THR A 210 14.81 -16.96 4.93
N TRP A 211 15.54 -15.98 4.39
CA TRP A 211 16.97 -16.08 4.10
C TRP A 211 17.73 -15.17 5.08
N GLY A 212 17.96 -15.66 6.29
CA GLY A 212 18.49 -14.86 7.39
C GLY A 212 17.51 -13.75 7.76
N TRP A 213 17.91 -12.48 7.58
CA TRP A 213 17.08 -11.31 7.86
C TRP A 213 16.10 -10.94 6.73
N LEU A 214 16.14 -11.62 5.58
CA LEU A 214 15.30 -11.30 4.41
C LEU A 214 14.17 -12.33 4.24
N PRO A 215 12.90 -11.98 4.51
CA PRO A 215 11.77 -12.84 4.22
C PRO A 215 11.43 -12.82 2.73
N ALA A 216 11.17 -14.00 2.14
CA ALA A 216 10.81 -14.11 0.72
C ALA A 216 9.52 -13.33 0.39
N GLY A 217 8.61 -13.19 1.35
CA GLY A 217 7.40 -12.37 1.22
C GLY A 217 7.72 -10.91 0.88
N PHE A 218 8.75 -10.31 1.48
CA PHE A 218 9.16 -8.94 1.17
C PHE A 218 9.73 -8.81 -0.25
N VAL A 219 10.51 -9.80 -0.70
CA VAL A 219 10.98 -9.84 -2.09
C VAL A 219 9.81 -9.87 -3.07
N LEU A 220 8.78 -10.67 -2.75
CA LEU A 220 7.55 -10.73 -3.55
C LEU A 220 6.81 -9.37 -3.55
N ALA A 221 6.76 -8.66 -2.42
CA ALA A 221 6.16 -7.33 -2.33
C ALA A 221 6.90 -6.30 -3.21
N VAL A 222 8.23 -6.34 -3.23
CA VAL A 222 9.05 -5.49 -4.10
C VAL A 222 8.78 -5.82 -5.58
N ILE A 223 8.75 -7.11 -5.95
CA ILE A 223 8.40 -7.53 -7.30
C ILE A 223 6.99 -7.05 -7.69
N ALA A 224 6.01 -7.19 -6.79
CA ALA A 224 4.65 -6.73 -7.01
C ALA A 224 4.58 -5.20 -7.22
N ALA A 225 5.37 -4.42 -6.47
CA ALA A 225 5.44 -2.96 -6.64
C ALA A 225 5.99 -2.58 -8.02
N PHE A 226 7.05 -3.24 -8.48
CA PHE A 226 7.58 -3.04 -9.83
C PHE A 226 6.60 -3.51 -10.92
N ALA A 227 5.92 -4.64 -10.72
CA ALA A 227 4.89 -5.13 -11.63
C ALA A 227 3.71 -4.14 -11.73
N CYS A 228 3.21 -3.62 -10.61
CA CYS A 228 2.18 -2.59 -10.59
C CYS A 228 2.63 -1.32 -11.32
N TRP A 229 3.86 -0.86 -11.07
CA TRP A 229 4.42 0.28 -11.78
C TRP A 229 4.49 0.01 -13.29
N PHE A 230 5.00 -1.16 -13.71
CA PHE A 230 5.09 -1.54 -15.12
C PHE A 230 3.71 -1.62 -15.77
N ILE A 231 2.75 -2.28 -15.13
CA ILE A 231 1.38 -2.38 -15.63
C ILE A 231 0.78 -0.99 -15.80
N LEU A 232 0.87 -0.14 -14.78
CA LEU A 232 0.26 1.19 -14.81
C LEU A 232 0.92 2.15 -15.80
N GLU A 233 2.25 2.11 -15.95
CA GLU A 233 2.97 3.12 -16.74
C GLU A 233 3.34 2.65 -18.15
N ARG A 234 3.38 1.34 -18.42
CA ARG A 234 3.95 0.76 -19.63
C ARG A 234 2.98 -0.10 -20.44
N THR A 235 1.75 -0.34 -19.98
CA THR A 235 0.77 -1.18 -20.69
C THR A 235 -0.45 -0.38 -21.16
N THR A 236 -1.17 -0.91 -22.15
CA THR A 236 -2.46 -0.37 -22.62
C THR A 236 -3.51 -0.42 -21.52
N TYR A 237 -3.56 -1.51 -20.74
CA TYR A 237 -4.45 -1.62 -19.59
C TYR A 237 -4.21 -0.51 -18.55
N GLY A 238 -2.95 -0.23 -18.22
CA GLY A 238 -2.61 0.87 -17.31
C GLY A 238 -2.98 2.24 -17.88
N PHE A 239 -2.86 2.43 -19.19
CA PHE A 239 -3.36 3.64 -19.85
C PHE A 239 -4.89 3.78 -19.69
N GLU A 240 -5.65 2.72 -19.92
CA GLU A 240 -7.11 2.70 -19.76
C GLU A 240 -7.51 2.98 -18.31
N VAL A 241 -6.85 2.34 -17.31
CA VAL A 241 -7.06 2.59 -15.88
C VAL A 241 -6.86 4.07 -15.55
N ARG A 242 -5.76 4.67 -15.98
CA ARG A 242 -5.49 6.10 -15.73
C ARG A 242 -6.44 7.02 -16.47
N SER A 243 -6.86 6.66 -17.68
CA SER A 243 -7.84 7.44 -18.47
C SER A 243 -9.20 7.46 -17.79
N VAL A 244 -9.69 6.31 -17.30
CA VAL A 244 -10.92 6.20 -16.52
C VAL A 244 -10.84 7.02 -15.23
N GLY A 245 -9.69 6.99 -14.55
CA GLY A 245 -9.47 7.77 -13.34
C GLY A 245 -9.42 9.28 -13.59
N ALA A 246 -8.91 9.69 -14.74
CA ALA A 246 -8.84 11.11 -15.10
C ALA A 246 -10.21 11.68 -15.50
N ASN A 247 -10.94 10.99 -16.38
CA ASN A 247 -12.29 11.38 -16.79
C ASN A 247 -13.04 10.20 -17.42
N ARG A 248 -14.04 9.67 -16.70
CA ARG A 248 -14.85 8.51 -17.12
C ARG A 248 -15.64 8.78 -18.43
N HIS A 249 -16.13 10.01 -18.61
CA HIS A 249 -16.87 10.36 -19.82
C HIS A 249 -15.94 10.41 -21.04
N ALA A 250 -14.80 11.08 -20.93
CA ALA A 250 -13.82 11.13 -22.01
C ALA A 250 -13.28 9.75 -22.37
N ALA A 251 -13.01 8.89 -21.38
CA ALA A 251 -12.59 7.50 -21.59
C ALA A 251 -13.64 6.71 -22.38
N ARG A 252 -14.93 6.87 -22.05
CA ARG A 252 -16.02 6.22 -22.79
C ARG A 252 -16.11 6.69 -24.24
N TYR A 253 -15.97 8.00 -24.49
CA TYR A 253 -15.91 8.53 -25.87
C TYR A 253 -14.73 8.01 -26.68
N ALA A 254 -13.61 7.72 -26.01
CA ALA A 254 -12.44 7.09 -26.63
C ALA A 254 -12.60 5.57 -26.84
N GLY A 255 -13.79 4.97 -26.56
CA GLY A 255 -14.06 3.55 -26.74
C GLY A 255 -13.63 2.65 -25.58
N ILE A 256 -13.14 3.21 -24.45
CA ILE A 256 -12.74 2.42 -23.28
C ILE A 256 -13.98 1.91 -22.54
N SER A 257 -14.01 0.61 -22.24
CA SER A 257 -15.07 -0.02 -21.46
C SER A 257 -14.91 0.32 -19.96
N VAL A 258 -15.45 1.47 -19.54
CA VAL A 258 -15.33 1.99 -18.17
C VAL A 258 -15.76 0.97 -17.12
N GLY A 259 -16.87 0.23 -17.36
CA GLY A 259 -17.35 -0.79 -16.41
C GLY A 259 -16.36 -1.94 -16.22
N CYS A 260 -15.80 -2.48 -17.30
CA CYS A 260 -14.80 -3.54 -17.24
C CYS A 260 -13.51 -3.07 -16.53
N ILE A 261 -13.08 -1.83 -16.81
CA ILE A 261 -11.89 -1.25 -16.15
C ILE A 261 -12.13 -1.07 -14.65
N MET A 262 -13.29 -0.57 -14.23
CA MET A 262 -13.60 -0.45 -12.81
C MET A 262 -13.64 -1.81 -12.10
N ALA A 263 -14.32 -2.80 -12.70
CA ALA A 263 -14.41 -4.14 -12.12
C ALA A 263 -13.04 -4.84 -12.04
N SER A 264 -12.26 -4.82 -13.13
CA SER A 264 -10.93 -5.43 -13.17
C SER A 264 -9.93 -4.72 -12.25
N THR A 265 -9.99 -3.39 -12.13
CA THR A 265 -9.15 -2.63 -11.21
C THR A 265 -9.40 -3.03 -9.75
N MET A 266 -10.67 -3.18 -9.36
CA MET A 266 -11.02 -3.65 -8.01
C MET A 266 -10.62 -5.10 -7.77
N ALA A 267 -10.71 -5.96 -8.80
CA ALA A 267 -10.21 -7.33 -8.72
C ALA A 267 -8.68 -7.37 -8.54
N VAL A 268 -7.92 -6.56 -9.28
CA VAL A 268 -6.46 -6.46 -9.12
C VAL A 268 -6.10 -5.88 -7.74
N ALA A 269 -6.82 -4.88 -7.26
CA ALA A 269 -6.63 -4.37 -5.90
C ALA A 269 -6.89 -5.47 -4.87
N GLY A 270 -7.96 -6.26 -5.03
CA GLY A 270 -8.26 -7.40 -4.18
C GLY A 270 -7.22 -8.51 -4.25
N LEU A 271 -6.66 -8.78 -5.44
CA LEU A 271 -5.56 -9.73 -5.63
C LEU A 271 -4.33 -9.31 -4.80
N LEU A 272 -3.95 -8.03 -4.87
CA LEU A 272 -2.81 -7.50 -4.12
C LEU A 272 -3.05 -7.57 -2.60
N ALA A 273 -4.21 -7.13 -2.12
CA ALA A 273 -4.55 -7.23 -0.70
C ALA A 273 -4.62 -8.68 -0.23
N GLY A 274 -5.22 -9.59 -1.03
CA GLY A 274 -5.28 -11.02 -0.74
C GLY A 274 -3.90 -11.69 -0.68
N LEU A 275 -2.96 -11.30 -1.55
CA LEU A 275 -1.56 -11.72 -1.46
C LEU A 275 -0.91 -11.23 -0.16
N GLY A 276 -1.16 -9.98 0.24
CA GLY A 276 -0.68 -9.47 1.53
C GLY A 276 -1.16 -10.31 2.71
N GLY A 277 -2.44 -10.65 2.74
CA GLY A 277 -3.02 -11.52 3.75
C GLY A 277 -2.50 -12.97 3.70
N ALA A 278 -2.34 -13.52 2.49
CA ALA A 278 -1.75 -14.84 2.31
C ALA A 278 -0.32 -14.91 2.89
N ILE A 279 0.48 -13.87 2.63
CA ILE A 279 1.85 -13.81 3.14
C ILE A 279 1.88 -13.65 4.66
N GLU A 280 0.95 -12.88 5.23
CA GLU A 280 0.83 -12.77 6.68
C GLU A 280 0.55 -14.13 7.33
N SER A 281 -0.48 -14.85 6.85
CA SER A 281 -0.85 -16.16 7.38
C SER A 281 0.20 -17.25 7.16
N LEU A 282 0.92 -17.24 6.02
CA LEU A 282 1.89 -18.28 5.65
C LEU A 282 3.32 -17.96 6.09
N GLY A 283 3.63 -16.69 6.37
CA GLY A 283 5.01 -16.26 6.63
C GLY A 283 5.26 -15.60 7.98
N VAL A 284 4.21 -15.14 8.67
CA VAL A 284 4.33 -14.47 9.97
C VAL A 284 3.59 -15.24 11.04
N ASP A 285 2.28 -15.44 10.88
CA ASP A 285 1.43 -16.04 11.91
C ASP A 285 1.47 -17.58 11.89
N GLY A 286 1.81 -18.19 10.75
CA GLY A 286 1.80 -19.64 10.54
C GLY A 286 0.39 -20.26 10.58
N ARG A 287 -0.67 -19.44 10.59
CA ARG A 287 -2.09 -19.83 10.63
C ARG A 287 -2.98 -18.62 10.38
N PHE A 288 -4.27 -18.83 10.21
CA PHE A 288 -5.27 -17.77 10.31
C PHE A 288 -5.91 -17.78 11.71
N GLU A 289 -6.01 -16.62 12.34
CA GLU A 289 -6.63 -16.44 13.65
C GLU A 289 -7.66 -15.31 13.59
N ALA A 290 -8.88 -15.55 14.09
CA ALA A 290 -9.95 -14.59 14.14
C ALA A 290 -9.60 -13.41 15.06
N GLY A 291 -9.89 -12.18 14.61
CA GLY A 291 -9.61 -10.97 15.38
C GLY A 291 -8.16 -10.52 15.39
N VAL A 292 -7.23 -11.27 14.81
CA VAL A 292 -5.84 -10.86 14.56
C VAL A 292 -5.77 -10.15 13.21
N ASN A 293 -4.80 -9.26 13.03
CA ASN A 293 -4.61 -8.50 11.78
C ASN A 293 -5.77 -7.55 11.42
N VAL A 294 -6.56 -7.14 12.43
CA VAL A 294 -7.60 -6.12 12.26
C VAL A 294 -6.94 -4.76 12.11
N GLY A 295 -7.09 -4.15 10.92
CA GLY A 295 -6.53 -2.82 10.65
C GLY A 295 -5.48 -2.79 9.55
N LEU A 296 -4.72 -3.86 9.30
CA LEU A 296 -3.64 -3.89 8.29
C LEU A 296 -4.10 -3.40 6.90
N GLY A 297 -5.31 -3.78 6.48
CA GLY A 297 -5.87 -3.32 5.21
C GLY A 297 -6.21 -1.83 5.19
N PHE A 298 -6.55 -1.23 6.35
CA PHE A 298 -6.80 0.21 6.46
C PHE A 298 -5.50 1.01 6.45
N GLU A 299 -4.44 0.49 7.04
CA GLU A 299 -3.10 1.12 7.01
C GLU A 299 -2.56 1.22 5.58
N GLY A 300 -2.98 0.30 4.69
CA GLY A 300 -2.71 0.39 3.26
C GLY A 300 -3.15 1.73 2.65
N ILE A 301 -4.21 2.37 3.17
CA ILE A 301 -4.66 3.70 2.73
C ILE A 301 -3.61 4.76 3.11
N THR A 302 -3.13 4.72 4.35
CA THR A 302 -2.09 5.63 4.85
C THR A 302 -0.83 5.52 3.99
N ILE A 303 -0.39 4.29 3.72
CA ILE A 303 0.80 4.01 2.92
C ILE A 303 0.62 4.48 1.47
N ALA A 304 -0.53 4.21 0.84
CA ALA A 304 -0.83 4.65 -0.51
C ALA A 304 -0.84 6.18 -0.64
N LEU A 305 -1.40 6.89 0.34
CA LEU A 305 -1.41 8.35 0.38
C LEU A 305 -0.02 8.92 0.65
N LEU A 306 0.74 8.35 1.59
CA LEU A 306 2.13 8.73 1.86
C LEU A 306 3.01 8.55 0.61
N ALA A 307 2.81 7.47 -0.12
CA ALA A 307 3.44 7.19 -1.41
C ALA A 307 2.88 8.02 -2.58
N ARG A 308 1.85 8.85 -2.35
CA ARG A 308 1.15 9.63 -3.39
C ARG A 308 0.68 8.76 -4.56
N THR A 309 0.17 7.58 -4.25
CA THR A 309 -0.29 6.56 -5.21
C THR A 309 0.77 6.10 -6.23
N ASN A 310 2.06 6.27 -5.92
CA ASN A 310 3.15 5.76 -6.73
C ASN A 310 3.55 4.36 -6.24
N PRO A 311 3.42 3.30 -7.05
CA PRO A 311 3.71 1.93 -6.61
C PRO A 311 5.12 1.72 -6.06
N ILE A 312 6.13 2.38 -6.64
CA ILE A 312 7.51 2.27 -6.16
C ILE A 312 7.68 2.96 -4.81
N ALA A 313 7.02 4.11 -4.60
CA ALA A 313 7.11 4.85 -3.35
C ALA A 313 6.32 4.16 -2.20
N VAL A 314 5.46 3.20 -2.51
CA VAL A 314 4.78 2.36 -1.50
C VAL A 314 5.79 1.54 -0.69
N ILE A 315 6.91 1.10 -1.31
CA ILE A 315 7.94 0.31 -0.63
C ILE A 315 8.53 1.08 0.56
N PRO A 316 9.16 2.26 0.39
CA PRO A 316 9.71 3.00 1.54
C PRO A 316 8.64 3.48 2.51
N ALA A 317 7.40 3.76 2.07
CA ALA A 317 6.30 4.11 2.95
C ALA A 317 5.90 2.93 3.85
N GLY A 318 5.76 1.72 3.28
CA GLY A 318 5.47 0.51 4.05
C GLY A 318 6.62 0.10 4.98
N LEU A 319 7.87 0.29 4.56
CA LEU A 319 9.04 0.07 5.43
C LEU A 319 9.05 1.02 6.64
N LEU A 320 8.69 2.28 6.45
CA LEU A 320 8.61 3.25 7.56
C LEU A 320 7.59 2.80 8.60
N VAL A 321 6.37 2.45 8.15
CA VAL A 321 5.30 2.00 9.05
C VAL A 321 5.66 0.66 9.70
N GLY A 322 6.15 -0.31 8.91
CA GLY A 322 6.60 -1.61 9.43
C GLY A 322 7.74 -1.50 10.46
N LEU A 323 8.67 -0.54 10.31
CA LEU A 323 9.69 -0.24 11.31
C LEU A 323 9.08 0.29 12.61
N MET A 324 8.09 1.18 12.50
CA MET A 324 7.39 1.73 13.67
C MET A 324 6.64 0.62 14.43
N GLU A 325 5.94 -0.27 13.73
CA GLU A 325 5.25 -1.39 14.34
C GLU A 325 6.21 -2.41 14.99
N ALA A 326 7.26 -2.80 14.26
CA ALA A 326 8.26 -3.75 14.78
C ALA A 326 8.98 -3.19 16.00
N GLY A 327 9.24 -1.87 16.05
CA GLY A 327 9.90 -1.20 17.15
C GLY A 327 9.02 -0.91 18.35
N ALA A 328 7.68 -0.92 18.19
CA ALA A 328 6.70 -0.54 19.22
C ALA A 328 6.87 -1.33 20.52
N ALA A 329 7.05 -2.64 20.43
CA ALA A 329 7.21 -3.52 21.60
C ALA A 329 8.47 -3.17 22.41
N LYS A 330 9.59 -2.92 21.74
CA LYS A 330 10.84 -2.51 22.41
C LYS A 330 10.72 -1.12 23.02
N MET A 331 10.06 -0.20 22.33
CA MET A 331 9.75 1.14 22.85
C MET A 331 8.92 1.03 24.15
N GLN A 332 7.89 0.20 24.16
CA GLN A 332 7.08 -0.04 25.36
C GLN A 332 7.92 -0.58 26.52
N PHE A 333 8.74 -1.60 26.24
CA PHE A 333 9.54 -2.27 27.26
C PHE A 333 10.59 -1.35 27.88
N GLU A 334 11.29 -0.54 27.08
CA GLU A 334 12.41 0.28 27.53
C GLU A 334 11.99 1.68 28.05
N SER A 335 10.91 2.26 27.50
CA SER A 335 10.50 3.63 27.84
C SER A 335 9.15 3.71 28.54
N GLY A 336 8.40 2.61 28.67
CA GLY A 336 7.06 2.58 29.25
C GLY A 336 5.98 3.26 28.38
N VAL A 337 6.31 3.70 27.17
CA VAL A 337 5.36 4.33 26.24
C VAL A 337 4.46 3.25 25.64
N ALA A 338 3.15 3.45 25.71
CA ALA A 338 2.17 2.51 25.17
C ALA A 338 2.31 2.37 23.64
N PRO A 339 2.22 1.14 23.07
CA PRO A 339 2.35 0.88 21.63
C PRO A 339 1.35 1.69 20.79
N GLU A 340 0.16 1.96 21.31
CA GLU A 340 -0.91 2.72 20.66
C GLU A 340 -0.49 4.15 20.29
N ILE A 341 0.59 4.65 20.87
CA ILE A 341 1.20 5.93 20.46
C ILE A 341 1.70 5.85 19.02
N ILE A 342 2.12 4.68 18.55
CA ILE A 342 2.51 4.48 17.15
C ILE A 342 1.33 4.71 16.23
N ASP A 343 0.14 4.18 16.57
CA ASP A 343 -1.08 4.37 15.79
C ASP A 343 -1.47 5.86 15.73
N VAL A 344 -1.32 6.58 16.85
CA VAL A 344 -1.54 8.03 16.89
C VAL A 344 -0.54 8.77 16.00
N ILE A 345 0.74 8.40 16.02
CA ILE A 345 1.76 9.02 15.15
C ILE A 345 1.45 8.72 13.68
N GLN A 346 1.04 7.50 13.34
CA GLN A 346 0.62 7.14 11.98
C GLN A 346 -0.59 7.94 11.53
N ALA A 347 -1.60 8.09 12.40
CA ALA A 347 -2.79 8.91 12.11
C ALA A 347 -2.43 10.39 11.89
N LEU A 348 -1.48 10.94 12.66
CA LEU A 348 -0.97 12.30 12.47
C LEU A 348 -0.20 12.44 11.14
N ILE A 349 0.62 11.46 10.79
CA ILE A 349 1.30 11.43 9.47
C ILE A 349 0.25 11.44 8.35
N LEU A 350 -0.79 10.59 8.46
CA LEU A 350 -1.87 10.52 7.48
C LEU A 350 -2.60 11.88 7.38
N LEU A 351 -2.92 12.51 8.50
CA LEU A 351 -3.57 13.82 8.54
C LEU A 351 -2.76 14.87 7.74
N PHE A 352 -1.44 14.94 7.98
CA PHE A 352 -0.59 15.89 7.28
C PHE A 352 -0.40 15.56 5.80
N VAL A 353 -0.37 14.30 5.43
CA VAL A 353 -0.30 13.86 4.03
C VAL A 353 -1.61 14.15 3.30
N ALA A 354 -2.75 13.93 3.95
CA ALA A 354 -4.08 14.20 3.39
C ALA A 354 -4.38 15.70 3.28
N ALA A 355 -3.77 16.52 4.14
CA ALA A 355 -3.94 17.97 4.15
C ALA A 355 -2.65 18.72 3.80
N PRO A 356 -2.13 18.60 2.57
CA PRO A 356 -0.84 19.18 2.17
C PRO A 356 -0.80 20.71 2.27
N LEU A 357 -1.95 21.39 2.26
CA LEU A 357 -2.04 22.84 2.46
C LEU A 357 -1.62 23.23 3.87
N ILE A 358 -1.95 22.43 4.89
CA ILE A 358 -1.53 22.68 6.29
C ILE A 358 0.00 22.62 6.36
N VAL A 359 0.60 21.58 5.77
CA VAL A 359 2.06 21.41 5.76
C VAL A 359 2.74 22.56 5.04
N ARG A 360 2.23 22.98 3.88
CA ARG A 360 2.78 24.10 3.12
C ARG A 360 2.65 25.44 3.88
N TRP A 361 1.51 25.67 4.52
CA TRP A 361 1.27 26.85 5.34
C TRP A 361 2.24 26.90 6.53
N LEU A 362 2.37 25.80 7.24
CA LEU A 362 3.24 25.69 8.42
C LEU A 362 4.72 25.89 8.07
N LEU A 363 5.16 25.33 6.94
CA LEU A 363 6.54 25.43 6.46
C LEU A 363 6.78 26.66 5.58
N ARG A 364 5.77 27.54 5.43
CA ARG A 364 5.82 28.76 4.59
C ARG A 364 6.35 28.51 3.17
N LEU A 365 6.02 27.35 2.59
CA LEU A 365 6.41 27.01 1.23
C LEU A 365 5.57 27.87 0.25
N ARG A 366 6.20 28.83 -0.44
CA ARG A 366 5.54 29.69 -1.42
C ARG A 366 5.12 28.88 -2.64
N ASP A 367 3.84 28.99 -3.03
CA ASP A 367 3.36 28.48 -4.31
C ASP A 367 3.98 29.31 -5.44
N ARG A 368 4.55 28.64 -6.45
CA ARG A 368 4.78 29.29 -7.75
C ARG A 368 3.51 29.15 -8.59
N PRO A 369 3.02 30.25 -9.24
CA PRO A 369 1.78 30.24 -10.01
C PRO A 369 1.78 29.35 -11.26
N ASP A 370 2.93 28.82 -11.68
CA ASP A 370 3.13 28.23 -13.01
C ASP A 370 3.11 26.68 -13.08
N ALA A 371 2.74 25.98 -12.02
CA ALA A 371 2.49 24.54 -12.15
C ALA A 371 1.02 24.33 -12.52
N PRO A 372 0.69 23.69 -13.67
CA PRO A 372 -0.68 23.28 -13.93
C PRO A 372 -1.14 22.40 -12.77
N ASP A 373 -2.19 22.87 -12.12
CA ASP A 373 -2.76 22.29 -10.92
C ASP A 373 -3.23 20.85 -11.23
N ARG A 374 -2.35 19.87 -11.10
CA ARG A 374 -2.74 18.46 -10.99
C ARG A 374 -3.34 18.28 -9.59
N ARG A 375 -4.46 18.96 -9.37
CA ARG A 375 -5.31 18.67 -8.21
C ARG A 375 -5.69 17.22 -8.34
N LEU A 376 -5.23 16.39 -7.42
CA LEU A 376 -5.97 15.22 -7.03
C LEU A 376 -7.29 15.77 -6.47
N THR A 377 -8.24 16.00 -7.35
CA THR A 377 -9.58 16.39 -6.96
C THR A 377 -10.25 15.16 -6.38
N LEU A 378 -9.99 14.91 -5.08
CA LEU A 378 -10.82 14.03 -4.26
C LEU A 378 -12.30 14.47 -4.30
N GLY A 379 -12.60 15.63 -4.88
CA GLY A 379 -13.93 16.23 -4.96
C GLY A 379 -14.63 16.19 -6.32
N ALA A 380 -13.97 15.86 -7.43
CA ALA A 380 -14.61 15.90 -8.75
C ALA A 380 -15.55 14.71 -9.04
N GLY A 381 -15.66 13.74 -8.11
CA GLY A 381 -16.58 12.60 -8.21
C GLY A 381 -17.79 12.67 -7.27
N TRP A 382 -17.93 13.73 -6.48
CA TRP A 382 -19.01 13.88 -5.48
C TRP A 382 -20.08 14.83 -6.00
N GLY A 383 -20.92 14.36 -6.88
CA GLY A 383 -22.13 15.09 -7.29
C GLY A 383 -22.23 15.39 -8.78
N ARG A 384 -22.72 14.43 -9.53
CA ARG A 384 -23.84 14.52 -10.50
C ARG A 384 -24.19 13.16 -10.98
#